data_2c55d8ca6251c3a1ea5db0385924a018
#
_entry.id   2c55d8ca6251c3a1ea5db0385924a018
#
_cell.length_a   1.000
_cell.length_b   1.000
_cell.length_c   1.000
_cell.angle_alpha   90.00
_cell.angle_beta   90.00
_cell.angle_gamma   90.00
#
_symmetry.space_group_name_H-M   'P 1'
#
loop_
_entity.id
_entity.type
_entity.pdbx_description
1 polymer ?
#
loop_
_entity_poly.entity_id
_entity_poly.type
_entity_poly.pdbx_seq_one_letter_code
_entity_poly.pdbx_strand_id
1 'polypeptide(L)'
;MKRVNYLLCISLILFVVSCAENKEKISVVKDNNLEMQMIEAYREGIDEFNKGDIFFAAKKFNEVELLYPQSIWAPRSNLMAAYAYYSQLYFNDAIYELERFLNKYNNHPDTDYAYYLLAICHYNQIQNEKKDLGEIIKAREYLTKLVEEYPDTEFAEDAKYKLELIHEILASKELYLANYYLDREKWIPAINRYKKIVNEYDTTIFIEEALYRLVELNYKLGLEQEAKKYSVLLGYNYQSSEWYELSYNILNKKNQNT
;
A
#
# COMPACT_ATOMS: atom_id res chain seq x y z
N MET A 1 8.32 -3.89 91.16
CA MET A 1 8.78 -4.40 89.82
C MET A 1 7.66 -4.86 88.88
N LYS A 2 6.56 -5.45 89.29
CA LYS A 2 5.49 -5.96 88.39
C LYS A 2 4.63 -4.85 87.74
N ARG A 3 4.47 -3.69 88.38
CA ARG A 3 3.66 -2.56 87.80
C ARG A 3 4.39 -1.79 86.68
N VAL A 4 5.71 -1.75 86.67
CA VAL A 4 6.52 -1.07 85.63
C VAL A 4 6.48 -1.85 84.30
N ASN A 5 6.45 -3.20 84.37
CA ASN A 5 6.36 -4.02 83.16
C ASN A 5 5.01 -3.92 82.48
N TYR A 6 3.91 -3.68 83.18
CA TYR A 6 2.58 -3.48 82.54
C TYR A 6 2.48 -2.15 81.84
N LEU A 7 3.08 -1.09 82.39
CA LEU A 7 3.13 0.20 81.72
C LEU A 7 4.00 0.18 80.45
N LEU A 8 5.08 -0.56 80.47
CA LEU A 8 5.96 -0.75 79.32
C LEU A 8 5.31 -1.57 78.20
N CYS A 9 4.53 -2.62 78.52
CA CYS A 9 3.76 -3.41 77.57
C CYS A 9 2.59 -2.62 76.94
N ILE A 10 1.92 -1.73 77.71
CA ILE A 10 0.84 -0.89 77.17
C ILE A 10 1.41 0.22 76.26
N SER A 11 2.60 0.75 76.59
CA SER A 11 3.30 1.71 75.66
C SER A 11 3.74 1.05 74.38
N LEU A 12 4.13 -0.24 74.36
CA LEU A 12 4.54 -0.94 73.14
C LEU A 12 3.36 -1.30 72.25
N ILE A 13 2.17 -1.54 72.83
CA ILE A 13 0.95 -1.85 72.08
C ILE A 13 0.40 -0.59 71.37
N LEU A 14 0.62 0.61 71.90
CA LEU A 14 0.21 1.86 71.27
C LEU A 14 1.05 2.25 70.05
N PHE A 15 2.28 1.69 69.90
CA PHE A 15 3.11 1.94 68.71
C PHE A 15 2.78 1.05 67.50
N VAL A 16 2.03 -0.03 67.67
CA VAL A 16 1.71 -0.94 66.55
C VAL A 16 0.44 -0.59 65.81
N VAL A 17 -0.36 0.36 66.27
CA VAL A 17 -1.64 0.76 65.67
C VAL A 17 -1.48 1.95 64.71
N SER A 18 -0.26 2.47 64.49
CA SER A 18 0.00 3.62 63.64
C SER A 18 0.46 3.28 62.22
N CYS A 19 0.25 2.06 61.75
CA CYS A 19 0.27 1.74 60.32
C CYS A 19 -1.17 1.68 59.82
N ALA A 20 -1.89 2.81 59.88
CA ALA A 20 -3.04 3.01 59.00
C ALA A 20 -2.49 3.13 57.60
N GLU A 21 -2.72 2.12 56.78
CA GLU A 21 -2.59 2.20 55.33
C GLU A 21 -3.34 3.46 54.86
N ASN A 22 -2.61 4.52 54.65
CA ASN A 22 -3.07 5.58 53.77
C ASN A 22 -3.12 4.95 52.38
N LYS A 23 -4.22 4.33 52.02
CA LYS A 23 -4.61 4.18 50.64
C LYS A 23 -4.76 5.61 50.14
N GLU A 24 -3.68 6.14 49.59
CA GLU A 24 -3.81 7.26 48.67
C GLU A 24 -4.89 6.84 47.68
N LYS A 25 -6.08 7.37 47.87
CA LYS A 25 -7.06 7.40 46.81
C LYS A 25 -6.38 8.22 45.73
N ILE A 26 -5.74 7.53 44.77
CA ILE A 26 -5.40 8.10 43.50
C ILE A 26 -6.74 8.59 42.98
N SER A 27 -7.04 9.86 43.21
CA SER A 27 -8.13 10.53 42.52
C SER A 27 -7.71 10.49 41.07
N VAL A 28 -8.33 9.61 40.31
CA VAL A 28 -8.38 9.76 38.85
C VAL A 28 -9.10 11.09 38.68
N VAL A 29 -8.35 12.18 38.66
CA VAL A 29 -8.83 13.46 38.19
C VAL A 29 -9.10 13.20 36.72
N LYS A 30 -10.34 12.78 36.40
CA LYS A 30 -10.87 12.92 35.07
C LYS A 30 -10.81 14.39 34.79
N ASP A 31 -9.82 14.78 34.01
CA ASP A 31 -9.72 16.16 33.56
C ASP A 31 -10.83 16.36 32.51
N ASN A 32 -12.05 16.58 33.02
CA ASN A 32 -13.23 16.82 32.18
C ASN A 32 -13.00 17.97 31.20
N ASN A 33 -12.04 18.83 31.49
CA ASN A 33 -11.65 19.92 30.63
C ASN A 33 -10.87 19.44 29.41
N LEU A 34 -9.96 18.48 29.58
CA LEU A 34 -9.15 17.93 28.48
C LEU A 34 -10.00 17.09 27.50
N GLU A 35 -10.91 16.27 28.02
CA GLU A 35 -11.84 15.48 27.21
C GLU A 35 -12.81 16.40 26.43
N MET A 36 -13.29 17.48 27.04
CA MET A 36 -14.12 18.48 26.37
C MET A 36 -13.34 19.20 25.27
N GLN A 37 -12.11 19.60 25.51
CA GLN A 37 -11.24 20.22 24.51
C GLN A 37 -10.98 19.29 23.30
N MET A 38 -10.77 18.00 23.57
CA MET A 38 -10.61 16.99 22.52
C MET A 38 -11.86 16.87 21.64
N ILE A 39 -13.06 16.79 22.25
CA ILE A 39 -14.33 16.70 21.53
C ILE A 39 -14.56 17.97 20.71
N GLU A 40 -14.25 19.14 21.28
CA GLU A 40 -14.38 20.42 20.59
C GLU A 40 -13.42 20.50 19.39
N ALA A 41 -12.14 20.12 19.56
CA ALA A 41 -11.17 20.08 18.47
C ALA A 41 -11.61 19.14 17.34
N TYR A 42 -12.15 17.95 17.68
CA TYR A 42 -12.67 17.03 16.68
C TYR A 42 -13.85 17.63 15.90
N ARG A 43 -14.79 18.28 16.61
CA ARG A 43 -15.96 18.94 15.99
C ARG A 43 -15.51 20.10 15.09
N GLU A 44 -14.60 20.95 15.56
CA GLU A 44 -14.02 22.01 14.72
C GLU A 44 -13.35 21.43 13.48
N GLY A 45 -12.62 20.29 13.60
CA GLY A 45 -12.02 19.60 12.47
C GLY A 45 -13.06 19.19 11.43
N ILE A 46 -14.19 18.63 11.86
CA ILE A 46 -15.31 18.29 10.97
C ILE A 46 -15.93 19.52 10.31
N ASP A 47 -16.14 20.59 11.08
CA ASP A 47 -16.75 21.82 10.57
C ASP A 47 -15.85 22.47 9.51
N GLU A 48 -14.54 22.55 9.74
CA GLU A 48 -13.58 23.09 8.78
C GLU A 48 -13.42 22.20 7.54
N PHE A 49 -13.44 20.88 7.73
CA PHE A 49 -13.48 19.93 6.61
C PHE A 49 -14.68 20.19 5.69
N ASN A 50 -15.86 20.36 6.27
CA ASN A 50 -17.10 20.64 5.54
C ASN A 50 -17.09 22.00 4.84
N LYS A 51 -16.33 22.99 5.34
CA LYS A 51 -16.11 24.29 4.70
C LYS A 51 -15.05 24.24 3.59
N GLY A 52 -14.26 23.15 3.52
CA GLY A 52 -13.17 22.98 2.56
C GLY A 52 -11.83 23.53 3.04
N ASP A 53 -11.71 23.99 4.29
CA ASP A 53 -10.42 24.36 4.89
C ASP A 53 -9.70 23.12 5.43
N ILE A 54 -9.10 22.39 4.51
CA ILE A 54 -8.51 21.08 4.79
C ILE A 54 -7.28 21.16 5.70
N PHE A 55 -6.45 22.19 5.55
CA PHE A 55 -5.27 22.35 6.38
C PHE A 55 -5.65 22.65 7.85
N PHE A 56 -6.66 23.47 8.05
CA PHE A 56 -7.13 23.74 9.39
C PHE A 56 -7.88 22.53 9.98
N ALA A 57 -8.66 21.83 9.18
CA ALA A 57 -9.31 20.58 9.57
C ALA A 57 -8.29 19.52 10.02
N ALA A 58 -7.25 19.26 9.21
CA ALA A 58 -6.19 18.30 9.54
C ALA A 58 -5.44 18.72 10.82
N LYS A 59 -5.15 20.01 10.99
CA LYS A 59 -4.56 20.54 12.22
C LYS A 59 -5.44 20.22 13.43
N LYS A 60 -6.76 20.44 13.35
CA LYS A 60 -7.69 20.15 14.43
C LYS A 60 -7.81 18.66 14.74
N PHE A 61 -7.83 17.81 13.75
CA PHE A 61 -7.77 16.36 13.95
C PHE A 61 -6.48 15.92 14.63
N ASN A 62 -5.33 16.46 14.24
CA ASN A 62 -4.05 16.20 14.89
C ASN A 62 -3.97 16.73 16.32
N GLU A 63 -4.66 17.84 16.63
CA GLU A 63 -4.79 18.37 17.99
C GLU A 63 -5.51 17.39 18.93
N VAL A 64 -6.53 16.66 18.44
CA VAL A 64 -7.23 15.60 19.20
C VAL A 64 -6.25 14.51 19.66
N GLU A 65 -5.40 14.03 18.75
CA GLU A 65 -4.39 13.01 19.07
C GLU A 65 -3.35 13.54 20.08
N LEU A 66 -2.95 14.80 19.93
CA LEU A 66 -2.00 15.45 20.82
C LEU A 66 -2.54 15.63 22.23
N LEU A 67 -3.81 16.06 22.36
CA LEU A 67 -4.46 16.31 23.63
C LEU A 67 -4.73 15.01 24.42
N TYR A 68 -5.11 13.94 23.73
CA TYR A 68 -5.47 12.70 24.38
C TYR A 68 -5.04 11.45 23.59
N PRO A 69 -3.73 11.18 23.54
CA PRO A 69 -3.15 10.14 22.66
C PRO A 69 -3.57 8.70 23.00
N GLN A 70 -4.11 8.47 24.21
CA GLN A 70 -4.58 7.14 24.66
C GLN A 70 -6.09 6.96 24.43
N SER A 71 -6.76 7.91 23.83
CA SER A 71 -8.20 7.81 23.57
C SER A 71 -8.49 6.96 22.34
N ILE A 72 -9.70 6.40 22.31
CA ILE A 72 -10.22 5.73 21.11
C ILE A 72 -10.39 6.70 19.92
N TRP A 73 -10.38 8.01 20.18
CA TRP A 73 -10.49 9.06 19.16
C TRP A 73 -9.17 9.39 18.48
N ALA A 74 -8.03 9.15 19.17
CA ALA A 74 -6.73 9.49 18.63
C ALA A 74 -6.42 8.82 17.27
N PRO A 75 -6.57 7.48 17.10
CA PRO A 75 -6.36 6.85 15.80
C PRO A 75 -7.37 7.31 14.76
N ARG A 76 -8.64 7.47 15.13
CA ARG A 76 -9.67 7.97 14.20
C ARG A 76 -9.39 9.37 13.72
N SER A 77 -8.95 10.26 14.61
CA SER A 77 -8.59 11.63 14.25
C SER A 77 -7.40 11.68 13.32
N ASN A 78 -6.40 10.83 13.53
CA ASN A 78 -5.27 10.74 12.60
C ASN A 78 -5.72 10.28 11.20
N LEU A 79 -6.59 9.28 11.11
CA LEU A 79 -7.17 8.87 9.83
C LEU A 79 -8.02 9.97 9.19
N MET A 80 -8.76 10.75 9.99
CA MET A 80 -9.51 11.90 9.48
C MET A 80 -8.61 13.00 8.94
N ALA A 81 -7.46 13.24 9.54
CA ALA A 81 -6.45 14.18 9.02
C ALA A 81 -5.92 13.70 7.67
N ALA A 82 -5.56 12.40 7.56
CA ALA A 82 -5.13 11.79 6.31
C ALA A 82 -6.22 11.88 5.22
N TYR A 83 -7.46 11.56 5.56
CA TYR A 83 -8.58 11.64 4.63
C TYR A 83 -8.86 13.09 4.18
N ALA A 84 -8.72 14.05 5.08
CA ALA A 84 -8.87 15.46 4.74
C ALA A 84 -7.88 15.88 3.64
N TYR A 85 -6.60 15.55 3.78
CA TYR A 85 -5.60 15.80 2.75
C TYR A 85 -5.89 15.06 1.44
N TYR A 86 -6.23 13.77 1.53
CA TYR A 86 -6.57 12.97 0.36
C TYR A 86 -7.72 13.57 -0.45
N SER A 87 -8.77 14.04 0.23
CA SER A 87 -9.99 14.58 -0.41
C SER A 87 -9.75 15.76 -1.33
N GLN A 88 -8.64 16.49 -1.14
CA GLN A 88 -8.22 17.62 -1.95
C GLN A 88 -6.91 17.35 -2.71
N LEU A 89 -6.57 16.07 -2.89
CA LEU A 89 -5.44 15.60 -3.69
C LEU A 89 -4.06 16.01 -3.13
N TYR A 90 -3.96 16.36 -1.85
CA TYR A 90 -2.68 16.57 -1.16
C TYR A 90 -2.10 15.22 -0.74
N PHE A 91 -1.73 14.41 -1.76
CA PHE A 91 -1.33 13.02 -1.55
C PHE A 91 -0.11 12.86 -0.65
N ASN A 92 0.89 13.74 -0.75
CA ASN A 92 2.09 13.64 0.09
C ASN A 92 1.79 13.86 1.57
N ASP A 93 0.90 14.80 1.88
CA ASP A 93 0.48 15.06 3.26
C ASP A 93 -0.40 13.90 3.78
N ALA A 94 -1.28 13.36 2.94
CA ALA A 94 -2.07 12.17 3.27
C ALA A 94 -1.17 10.95 3.54
N ILE A 95 -0.17 10.70 2.69
CA ILE A 95 0.82 9.61 2.87
C ILE A 95 1.53 9.75 4.20
N TYR A 96 2.01 10.95 4.54
CA TYR A 96 2.68 11.19 5.82
C TYR A 96 1.81 10.81 7.02
N GLU A 97 0.54 11.24 7.02
CA GLU A 97 -0.40 10.92 8.11
C GLU A 97 -0.72 9.41 8.17
N LEU A 98 -0.89 8.76 7.01
CA LEU A 98 -1.18 7.33 6.93
C LEU A 98 0.01 6.47 7.38
N GLU A 99 1.23 6.81 6.98
CA GLU A 99 2.44 6.14 7.46
C GLU A 99 2.60 6.30 8.98
N ARG A 100 2.30 7.50 9.50
CA ARG A 100 2.28 7.76 10.94
C ARG A 100 1.23 6.90 11.66
N PHE A 101 0.02 6.79 11.10
CA PHE A 101 -1.04 5.92 11.61
C PHE A 101 -0.60 4.46 11.68
N LEU A 102 -0.11 3.93 10.57
CA LEU A 102 0.33 2.54 10.46
C LEU A 102 1.48 2.19 11.39
N ASN A 103 2.39 3.14 11.64
CA ASN A 103 3.49 2.96 12.58
C ASN A 103 3.04 2.96 14.04
N LYS A 104 2.04 3.77 14.38
CA LYS A 104 1.59 3.97 15.77
C LYS A 104 0.43 3.06 16.15
N TYR A 105 -0.46 2.76 15.23
CA TYR A 105 -1.73 2.06 15.44
C TYR A 105 -1.87 0.80 14.57
N ASN A 106 -0.81 0.03 14.40
CA ASN A 106 -0.73 -1.13 13.50
C ASN A 106 -1.75 -2.26 13.78
N ASN A 107 -2.35 -2.30 14.98
CA ASN A 107 -3.37 -3.26 15.37
C ASN A 107 -4.78 -2.64 15.47
N HIS A 108 -4.98 -1.44 14.91
CA HIS A 108 -6.30 -0.80 14.94
C HIS A 108 -7.27 -1.49 13.94
N PRO A 109 -8.58 -1.57 14.23
CA PRO A 109 -9.56 -2.14 13.30
C PRO A 109 -9.55 -1.53 11.90
N ASP A 110 -9.25 -0.25 11.77
CA ASP A 110 -9.22 0.49 10.49
C ASP A 110 -7.84 0.45 9.80
N THR A 111 -6.96 -0.51 10.15
CA THR A 111 -5.63 -0.63 9.54
C THR A 111 -5.71 -1.03 8.07
N ASP A 112 -6.69 -1.84 7.69
CA ASP A 112 -7.00 -2.21 6.32
C ASP A 112 -7.37 -0.98 5.47
N TYR A 113 -8.24 -0.11 6.00
CA TYR A 113 -8.55 1.16 5.35
C TYR A 113 -7.33 2.07 5.20
N ALA A 114 -6.47 2.14 6.22
CA ALA A 114 -5.25 2.94 6.14
C ALA A 114 -4.30 2.45 5.04
N TYR A 115 -4.07 1.13 4.92
CA TYR A 115 -3.30 0.56 3.82
C TYR A 115 -3.92 0.83 2.46
N TYR A 116 -5.24 0.68 2.36
CA TYR A 116 -5.96 0.98 1.14
C TYR A 116 -5.77 2.44 0.72
N LEU A 117 -6.06 3.38 1.62
CA LEU A 117 -5.95 4.81 1.31
C LEU A 117 -4.52 5.23 0.97
N LEU A 118 -3.52 4.65 1.64
CA LEU A 118 -2.09 4.85 1.35
C LEU A 118 -1.75 4.36 -0.06
N ALA A 119 -2.20 3.17 -0.43
CA ALA A 119 -2.02 2.64 -1.76
C ALA A 119 -2.68 3.52 -2.84
N ILE A 120 -3.90 4.02 -2.57
CA ILE A 120 -4.62 4.91 -3.48
C ILE A 120 -3.93 6.27 -3.62
N CYS A 121 -3.33 6.80 -2.57
CA CYS A 121 -2.51 8.02 -2.66
C CYS A 121 -1.34 7.84 -3.63
N HIS A 122 -0.64 6.72 -3.57
CA HIS A 122 0.43 6.40 -4.52
C HIS A 122 -0.10 6.14 -5.93
N TYR A 123 -1.20 5.38 -6.05
CA TYR A 123 -1.83 5.07 -7.32
C TYR A 123 -2.25 6.33 -8.10
N ASN A 124 -2.86 7.30 -7.41
CA ASN A 124 -3.32 8.54 -8.02
C ASN A 124 -2.18 9.49 -8.40
N GLN A 125 -0.97 9.28 -7.92
CA GLN A 125 0.24 10.03 -8.30
C GLN A 125 0.94 9.48 -9.54
N ILE A 126 0.44 8.40 -10.14
CA ILE A 126 0.97 7.85 -11.39
C ILE A 126 0.71 8.84 -12.53
N GLN A 127 1.71 9.62 -12.89
CA GLN A 127 1.59 10.64 -13.96
C GLN A 127 1.98 10.10 -15.33
N ASN A 128 3.06 9.34 -15.39
CA ASN A 128 3.59 8.83 -16.64
C ASN A 128 4.38 7.53 -16.38
N GLU A 129 3.72 6.43 -16.65
CA GLU A 129 4.25 5.07 -16.52
C GLU A 129 5.51 4.83 -17.37
N LYS A 130 5.74 5.64 -18.40
CA LYS A 130 6.93 5.53 -19.25
C LYS A 130 8.18 6.12 -18.62
N LYS A 131 8.04 6.99 -17.62
CA LYS A 131 9.17 7.68 -17.00
C LYS A 131 9.54 7.14 -15.65
N ASP A 132 8.62 7.17 -14.69
CA ASP A 132 8.88 6.80 -13.30
C ASP A 132 7.89 5.72 -12.84
N LEU A 133 8.45 4.68 -12.24
CA LEU A 133 7.69 3.57 -11.67
C LEU A 133 7.61 3.62 -10.14
N GLY A 134 8.19 4.64 -9.50
CA GLY A 134 8.28 4.71 -8.03
C GLY A 134 6.91 4.58 -7.37
N GLU A 135 5.96 5.39 -7.81
CA GLU A 135 4.62 5.42 -7.24
C GLU A 135 3.81 4.14 -7.56
N ILE A 136 3.98 3.58 -8.77
CA ILE A 136 3.35 2.30 -9.15
C ILE A 136 3.85 1.16 -8.27
N ILE A 137 5.16 1.10 -8.00
CA ILE A 137 5.75 0.04 -7.18
C ILE A 137 5.24 0.13 -5.75
N LYS A 138 5.17 1.32 -5.17
CA LYS A 138 4.63 1.53 -3.82
C LYS A 138 3.15 1.20 -3.75
N ALA A 139 2.34 1.66 -4.72
CA ALA A 139 0.93 1.30 -4.79
C ALA A 139 0.75 -0.22 -4.83
N ARG A 140 1.50 -0.92 -5.67
CA ARG A 140 1.48 -2.39 -5.75
C ARG A 140 1.84 -3.05 -4.43
N GLU A 141 2.89 -2.58 -3.75
CA GLU A 141 3.34 -3.12 -2.47
C GLU A 141 2.22 -3.05 -1.41
N TYR A 142 1.61 -1.87 -1.23
CA TYR A 142 0.56 -1.70 -0.24
C TYR A 142 -0.75 -2.43 -0.60
N LEU A 143 -1.12 -2.47 -1.90
CA LEU A 143 -2.28 -3.25 -2.35
C LEU A 143 -2.06 -4.75 -2.16
N THR A 144 -0.86 -5.26 -2.45
CA THR A 144 -0.52 -6.67 -2.23
C THR A 144 -0.62 -7.01 -0.75
N LYS A 145 -0.02 -6.18 0.12
CA LYS A 145 -0.10 -6.36 1.57
C LYS A 145 -1.54 -6.37 2.07
N LEU A 146 -2.38 -5.47 1.55
CA LEU A 146 -3.80 -5.43 1.91
C LEU A 146 -4.53 -6.73 1.54
N VAL A 147 -4.31 -7.26 0.33
CA VAL A 147 -4.92 -8.51 -0.12
C VAL A 147 -4.44 -9.72 0.69
N GLU A 148 -3.18 -9.74 1.09
CA GLU A 148 -2.57 -10.84 1.85
C GLU A 148 -2.99 -10.83 3.33
N GLU A 149 -3.00 -9.67 3.97
CA GLU A 149 -3.26 -9.53 5.41
C GLU A 149 -4.76 -9.36 5.75
N TYR A 150 -5.55 -8.80 4.82
CA TYR A 150 -6.98 -8.47 5.02
C TYR A 150 -7.86 -8.95 3.87
N PRO A 151 -7.80 -10.25 3.46
CA PRO A 151 -8.39 -10.76 2.21
C PRO A 151 -9.91 -10.65 2.12
N ASP A 152 -10.60 -10.58 3.26
CA ASP A 152 -12.06 -10.62 3.37
C ASP A 152 -12.71 -9.22 3.44
N THR A 153 -11.93 -8.15 3.24
CA THR A 153 -12.43 -6.78 3.28
C THR A 153 -12.87 -6.29 1.90
N GLU A 154 -13.81 -5.34 1.85
CA GLU A 154 -14.20 -4.67 0.60
C GLU A 154 -13.02 -3.94 -0.06
N PHE A 155 -12.09 -3.44 0.75
CA PHE A 155 -10.87 -2.79 0.26
C PHE A 155 -9.93 -3.78 -0.45
N ALA A 156 -9.86 -5.03 0.02
CA ALA A 156 -9.08 -6.07 -0.63
C ALA A 156 -9.67 -6.50 -1.98
N GLU A 157 -10.98 -6.46 -2.13
CA GLU A 157 -11.64 -6.75 -3.41
C GLU A 157 -11.28 -5.70 -4.46
N ASP A 158 -11.39 -4.40 -4.12
CA ASP A 158 -10.97 -3.31 -5.02
C ASP A 158 -9.46 -3.32 -5.27
N ALA A 159 -8.67 -3.69 -4.25
CA ALA A 159 -7.21 -3.82 -4.37
C ALA A 159 -6.79 -4.86 -5.42
N LYS A 160 -7.46 -6.01 -5.49
CA LYS A 160 -7.23 -7.04 -6.53
C LYS A 160 -7.41 -6.46 -7.93
N TYR A 161 -8.48 -5.69 -8.12
CA TYR A 161 -8.76 -5.02 -9.39
C TYR A 161 -7.65 -4.02 -9.78
N LYS A 162 -7.20 -3.23 -8.82
CA LYS A 162 -6.11 -2.25 -9.04
C LYS A 162 -4.77 -2.94 -9.30
N LEU A 163 -4.51 -4.08 -8.67
CA LEU A 163 -3.32 -4.88 -8.94
C LEU A 163 -3.28 -5.39 -10.37
N GLU A 164 -4.42 -5.82 -10.94
CA GLU A 164 -4.51 -6.20 -12.36
C GLU A 164 -4.19 -5.00 -13.28
N LEU A 165 -4.74 -3.82 -12.98
CA LEU A 165 -4.44 -2.60 -13.76
C LEU A 165 -2.94 -2.22 -13.66
N ILE A 166 -2.35 -2.32 -12.48
CA ILE A 166 -0.91 -2.08 -12.30
C ILE A 166 -0.09 -3.11 -13.09
N HIS A 167 -0.53 -4.35 -13.15
CA HIS A 167 0.13 -5.40 -13.92
C HIS A 167 0.16 -5.06 -15.42
N GLU A 168 -0.95 -4.62 -15.97
CA GLU A 168 -1.04 -4.11 -17.35
C GLU A 168 -0.11 -2.90 -17.59
N ILE A 169 -0.08 -1.94 -16.68
CA ILE A 169 0.79 -0.75 -16.78
C ILE A 169 2.26 -1.15 -16.80
N LEU A 170 2.68 -2.08 -15.94
CA LEU A 170 4.05 -2.56 -15.88
C LEU A 170 4.45 -3.34 -17.14
N ALA A 171 3.55 -4.16 -17.68
CA ALA A 171 3.74 -4.85 -18.95
C ALA A 171 3.88 -3.86 -20.12
N SER A 172 3.01 -2.86 -20.19
CA SER A 172 3.09 -1.77 -21.18
C SER A 172 4.44 -1.06 -21.15
N LYS A 173 4.99 -0.81 -19.95
CA LYS A 173 6.33 -0.22 -19.82
C LYS A 173 7.42 -1.12 -20.42
N GLU A 174 7.38 -2.42 -20.14
CA GLU A 174 8.36 -3.36 -20.70
C GLU A 174 8.23 -3.43 -22.24
N LEU A 175 7.00 -3.43 -22.76
CA LEU A 175 6.75 -3.37 -24.22
C LEU A 175 7.31 -2.09 -24.84
N TYR A 176 7.06 -0.93 -24.23
CA TYR A 176 7.61 0.33 -24.68
C TYR A 176 9.15 0.31 -24.77
N LEU A 177 9.80 -0.23 -23.73
CA LEU A 177 11.26 -0.37 -23.73
C LEU A 177 11.75 -1.39 -24.76
N ALA A 178 11.03 -2.49 -24.94
CA ALA A 178 11.34 -3.50 -25.96
C ALA A 178 11.30 -2.88 -27.37
N ASN A 179 10.22 -2.18 -27.70
CA ASN A 179 10.05 -1.48 -28.98
C ASN A 179 11.10 -0.37 -29.18
N TYR A 180 11.43 0.38 -28.13
CA TYR A 180 12.51 1.37 -28.20
C TYR A 180 13.86 0.76 -28.58
N TYR A 181 14.19 -0.44 -28.05
CA TYR A 181 15.41 -1.15 -28.44
C TYR A 181 15.31 -1.77 -29.83
N LEU A 182 14.14 -2.30 -30.19
CA LEU A 182 13.87 -2.86 -31.51
C LEU A 182 14.09 -1.83 -32.61
N ASP A 183 13.52 -0.63 -32.48
CA ASP A 183 13.66 0.47 -33.43
C ASP A 183 15.10 0.94 -33.65
N ARG A 184 15.99 0.61 -32.70
CA ARG A 184 17.43 0.93 -32.73
C ARG A 184 18.29 -0.28 -33.08
N GLU A 185 17.66 -1.34 -33.58
CA GLU A 185 18.32 -2.61 -33.95
C GLU A 185 19.14 -3.24 -32.81
N LYS A 186 18.83 -2.88 -31.56
CA LYS A 186 19.42 -3.47 -30.35
C LYS A 186 18.65 -4.72 -29.94
N TRP A 187 18.84 -5.80 -30.73
CA TRP A 187 18.01 -7.01 -30.65
C TRP A 187 18.11 -7.73 -29.30
N ILE A 188 19.30 -7.86 -28.71
CA ILE A 188 19.46 -8.56 -27.43
C ILE A 188 18.74 -7.85 -26.28
N PRO A 189 18.91 -6.53 -26.06
CA PRO A 189 18.09 -5.81 -25.08
C PRO A 189 16.57 -5.92 -25.34
N ALA A 190 16.14 -5.84 -26.61
CA ALA A 190 14.73 -6.01 -26.98
C ALA A 190 14.20 -7.39 -26.58
N ILE A 191 14.92 -8.46 -26.94
CA ILE A 191 14.59 -9.83 -26.55
C ILE A 191 14.43 -9.98 -25.05
N ASN A 192 15.34 -9.38 -24.26
CA ASN A 192 15.27 -9.48 -22.79
C ASN A 192 14.01 -8.83 -22.24
N ARG A 193 13.56 -7.70 -22.83
CA ARG A 193 12.31 -7.03 -22.43
C ARG A 193 11.07 -7.82 -22.83
N TYR A 194 11.01 -8.35 -24.06
CA TYR A 194 9.91 -9.23 -24.47
C TYR A 194 9.86 -10.49 -23.64
N LYS A 195 11.00 -11.13 -23.31
CA LYS A 195 11.06 -12.27 -22.39
C LYS A 195 10.50 -11.95 -21.03
N LYS A 196 10.74 -10.74 -20.52
CA LYS A 196 10.18 -10.30 -19.24
C LYS A 196 8.65 -10.24 -19.30
N ILE A 197 8.06 -9.75 -20.41
CA ILE A 197 6.61 -9.79 -20.59
C ILE A 197 6.11 -11.24 -20.55
N VAL A 198 6.74 -12.15 -21.29
CA VAL A 198 6.33 -13.55 -21.36
C VAL A 198 6.44 -14.27 -20.00
N ASN A 199 7.41 -13.90 -19.17
CA ASN A 199 7.68 -14.60 -17.92
C ASN A 199 6.96 -14.00 -16.71
N GLU A 200 6.72 -12.67 -16.70
CA GLU A 200 6.21 -11.95 -15.54
C GLU A 200 4.82 -11.31 -15.78
N TYR A 201 4.38 -11.21 -17.05
CA TYR A 201 3.16 -10.51 -17.47
C TYR A 201 2.35 -11.28 -18.50
N ASP A 202 2.32 -12.61 -18.38
CA ASP A 202 1.73 -13.56 -19.33
C ASP A 202 0.20 -13.48 -19.44
N THR A 203 -0.46 -12.85 -18.46
CA THR A 203 -1.92 -12.63 -18.45
C THR A 203 -2.35 -11.31 -19.08
N THR A 204 -1.39 -10.46 -19.50
CA THR A 204 -1.69 -9.15 -20.07
C THR A 204 -1.99 -9.19 -21.57
N ILE A 205 -2.64 -8.16 -22.07
CA ILE A 205 -2.93 -8.01 -23.52
C ILE A 205 -1.66 -7.93 -24.39
N PHE A 206 -0.49 -7.76 -23.80
CA PHE A 206 0.79 -7.59 -24.49
C PHE A 206 1.53 -8.89 -24.77
N ILE A 207 1.03 -10.02 -24.25
CA ILE A 207 1.70 -11.33 -24.34
C ILE A 207 1.85 -11.81 -25.79
N GLU A 208 0.82 -11.65 -26.61
CA GLU A 208 0.80 -12.15 -27.99
C GLU A 208 1.84 -11.41 -28.85
N GLU A 209 1.87 -10.08 -28.78
CA GLU A 209 2.91 -9.30 -29.46
C GLU A 209 4.31 -9.67 -28.99
N ALA A 210 4.51 -9.81 -27.68
CA ALA A 210 5.81 -10.17 -27.12
C ALA A 210 6.30 -11.52 -27.62
N LEU A 211 5.42 -12.53 -27.66
CA LEU A 211 5.74 -13.85 -28.25
C LEU A 211 6.11 -13.75 -29.73
N TYR A 212 5.31 -13.04 -30.52
CA TYR A 212 5.61 -12.82 -31.95
C TYR A 212 6.96 -12.13 -32.15
N ARG A 213 7.25 -11.06 -31.41
CA ARG A 213 8.54 -10.37 -31.51
C ARG A 213 9.72 -11.24 -31.11
N LEU A 214 9.53 -12.16 -30.18
CA LEU A 214 10.54 -13.17 -29.85
C LEU A 214 10.75 -14.15 -30.99
N VAL A 215 9.71 -14.57 -31.71
CA VAL A 215 9.84 -15.37 -32.94
C VAL A 215 10.66 -14.62 -33.96
N GLU A 216 10.25 -13.39 -34.30
CA GLU A 216 10.88 -12.55 -35.33
C GLU A 216 12.38 -12.32 -35.03
N LEU A 217 12.71 -11.91 -33.81
CA LEU A 217 14.08 -11.57 -33.44
C LEU A 217 15.00 -12.80 -33.34
N ASN A 218 14.52 -13.91 -32.75
CA ASN A 218 15.30 -15.13 -32.71
C ASN A 218 15.55 -15.69 -34.13
N TYR A 219 14.54 -15.60 -35.02
CA TYR A 219 14.71 -16.02 -36.40
C TYR A 219 15.74 -15.15 -37.13
N LYS A 220 15.70 -13.83 -37.00
CA LYS A 220 16.71 -12.92 -37.54
C LYS A 220 18.13 -13.19 -37.05
N LEU A 221 18.27 -13.66 -35.82
CA LEU A 221 19.56 -14.07 -35.24
C LEU A 221 20.02 -15.46 -35.63
N GLY A 222 19.24 -16.20 -36.41
CA GLY A 222 19.55 -17.60 -36.80
C GLY A 222 19.27 -18.61 -35.69
N LEU A 223 18.60 -18.21 -34.61
CA LEU A 223 18.22 -19.07 -33.48
C LEU A 223 16.87 -19.76 -33.77
N GLU A 224 16.81 -20.54 -34.82
CA GLU A 224 15.57 -21.12 -35.36
C GLU A 224 14.82 -21.97 -34.32
N GLN A 225 15.52 -22.71 -33.45
CA GLN A 225 14.91 -23.53 -32.41
C GLN A 225 14.19 -22.69 -31.37
N GLU A 226 14.80 -21.57 -30.93
CA GLU A 226 14.16 -20.63 -29.99
C GLU A 226 12.97 -19.94 -30.64
N ALA A 227 13.09 -19.51 -31.91
CA ALA A 227 11.98 -18.93 -32.65
C ALA A 227 10.78 -19.89 -32.71
N LYS A 228 11.04 -21.17 -33.06
CA LYS A 228 10.02 -22.22 -33.12
C LYS A 228 9.33 -22.44 -31.78
N LYS A 229 10.08 -22.42 -30.66
CA LYS A 229 9.54 -22.57 -29.31
C LYS A 229 8.48 -21.50 -28.99
N TYR A 230 8.76 -20.22 -29.26
CA TYR A 230 7.81 -19.15 -29.03
C TYR A 230 6.61 -19.18 -29.99
N SER A 231 6.81 -19.60 -31.23
CA SER A 231 5.72 -19.78 -32.20
C SER A 231 4.78 -20.93 -31.78
N VAL A 232 5.32 -22.03 -31.26
CA VAL A 232 4.50 -23.11 -30.71
C VAL A 232 3.66 -22.63 -29.51
N LEU A 233 4.29 -21.87 -28.62
CA LEU A 233 3.59 -21.30 -27.44
C LEU A 233 2.46 -20.36 -27.87
N LEU A 234 2.72 -19.51 -28.87
CA LEU A 234 1.73 -18.61 -29.43
C LEU A 234 0.57 -19.37 -30.11
N GLY A 235 0.89 -20.40 -30.92
CA GLY A 235 -0.13 -21.23 -31.57
C GLY A 235 -0.95 -22.09 -30.62
N TYR A 236 -0.35 -22.56 -29.50
CA TYR A 236 -1.07 -23.34 -28.50
C TYR A 236 -2.09 -22.49 -27.70
N ASN A 237 -1.73 -21.28 -27.30
CA ASN A 237 -2.56 -20.44 -26.44
C ASN A 237 -3.44 -19.45 -27.23
N TYR A 238 -3.00 -19.01 -28.42
CA TYR A 238 -3.59 -17.89 -29.17
C TYR A 238 -3.74 -18.20 -30.67
N GLN A 239 -4.33 -19.36 -30.99
CA GLN A 239 -4.41 -19.88 -32.36
C GLN A 239 -5.14 -18.96 -33.35
N SER A 240 -6.10 -18.16 -32.89
CA SER A 240 -6.86 -17.21 -33.73
C SER A 240 -6.24 -15.81 -33.80
N SER A 241 -5.05 -15.63 -33.24
CA SER A 241 -4.37 -14.33 -33.18
C SER A 241 -3.70 -13.99 -34.50
N GLU A 242 -3.78 -12.72 -34.92
CA GLU A 242 -2.99 -12.18 -36.03
C GLU A 242 -1.48 -12.38 -35.83
N TRP A 243 -1.01 -12.28 -34.59
CA TRP A 243 0.38 -12.50 -34.23
C TRP A 243 0.84 -13.95 -34.49
N TYR A 244 -0.07 -14.91 -34.30
CA TYR A 244 0.23 -16.30 -34.65
C TYR A 244 0.40 -16.47 -36.14
N GLU A 245 -0.50 -15.92 -36.97
CA GLU A 245 -0.39 -15.98 -38.42
C GLU A 245 0.93 -15.37 -38.93
N LEU A 246 1.30 -14.22 -38.38
CA LEU A 246 2.57 -13.55 -38.70
C LEU A 246 3.78 -14.42 -38.31
N SER A 247 3.74 -15.07 -37.16
CA SER A 247 4.82 -15.95 -36.68
C SER A 247 4.96 -17.18 -37.57
N TYR A 248 3.85 -17.78 -37.96
CA TYR A 248 3.81 -18.93 -38.90
C TYR A 248 4.42 -18.60 -40.27
N ASN A 249 4.09 -17.42 -40.79
CA ASN A 249 4.61 -16.95 -42.07
C ASN A 249 6.14 -16.73 -42.05
N ILE A 250 6.70 -16.24 -40.92
CA ILE A 250 8.17 -16.12 -40.77
C ILE A 250 8.86 -17.47 -40.86
N LEU A 251 8.36 -18.49 -40.16
CA LEU A 251 8.98 -19.80 -40.09
C LEU A 251 8.84 -20.62 -41.39
N ASN A 252 7.78 -20.38 -42.17
CA ASN A 252 7.49 -21.13 -43.41
C ASN A 252 7.98 -20.47 -44.69
N LYS A 253 8.42 -19.19 -44.69
CA LYS A 253 9.00 -18.51 -45.86
C LYS A 253 10.20 -19.26 -46.46
N LYS A 254 10.94 -20.04 -45.68
CA LYS A 254 12.08 -20.82 -46.13
C LYS A 254 11.67 -22.04 -47.01
N ASN A 255 10.47 -22.59 -46.79
CA ASN A 255 9.97 -23.74 -47.51
C ASN A 255 9.40 -23.41 -48.91
N GLN A 256 9.23 -22.10 -49.21
CA GLN A 256 8.75 -21.63 -50.53
C GLN A 256 9.88 -21.22 -51.46
N ASN A 257 11.11 -21.06 -50.94
CA ASN A 257 12.29 -20.63 -51.73
C ASN A 257 13.33 -21.76 -51.91
N THR A 258 13.00 -22.99 -51.55
CA THR A 258 13.76 -24.22 -51.85
C THR A 258 12.95 -25.10 -52.81
#